data_0fc34c6a89d69a6c966d882446b84f6f
#
_entry.id   0fc34c6a89d69a6c966d882446b84f6f
#
_cell.length_a   1.000
_cell.length_b   1.000
_cell.length_c   1.000
_cell.angle_alpha   90.00
_cell.angle_beta   90.00
_cell.angle_gamma   90.00
#
_symmetry.space_group_name_H-M   'P 1'
#
loop_
_entity.id
_entity.type
_entity.pdbx_description
1 polymer ?
#
loop_
_entity_poly.entity_id
_entity_poly.type
_entity_poly.pdbx_seq_one_letter_code
_entity_poly.pdbx_strand_id
1 'polypeptide(L)'
;MEARYHAHVADRLVDGATAALDQNGARFIRVSVPGVLELPAAIAMAARGPRPFDAYVALGCVLGGGAVADTLYREACRALTQLGTQGVVLGNGVLLAADESAAMALAGESDAGGDAARAALNLATLRERLALL
;
A
#
# COMPACT_ATOMS: atom_id res chain seq x y z
N MET A 1 -1.21 5.79 -2.38
CA MET A 1 -0.90 6.40 -1.06
C MET A 1 0.48 5.98 -0.64
N GLU A 2 1.39 6.93 -0.48
CA GLU A 2 2.80 6.64 -0.20
C GLU A 2 3.27 7.38 1.05
N ALA A 3 3.73 6.62 2.04
CA ALA A 3 4.33 7.15 3.26
C ALA A 3 5.80 7.48 2.98
N ARG A 4 6.16 8.76 3.15
CA ARG A 4 7.45 9.29 2.68
C ARG A 4 8.55 9.36 3.74
N TYR A 5 8.31 8.88 4.97
CA TYR A 5 9.31 8.99 6.03
C TYR A 5 10.68 8.41 5.63
N HIS A 6 10.69 7.26 4.95
CA HIS A 6 11.89 6.67 4.35
C HIS A 6 11.80 6.86 2.83
N ALA A 7 12.21 8.04 2.36
CA ALA A 7 11.96 8.47 0.99
C ALA A 7 12.55 7.57 -0.09
N HIS A 8 13.76 7.06 0.09
CA HIS A 8 14.40 6.18 -0.91
C HIS A 8 13.64 4.86 -1.07
N VAL A 9 13.21 4.28 0.04
CA VAL A 9 12.40 3.05 0.02
C VAL A 9 11.03 3.34 -0.61
N ALA A 10 10.42 4.45 -0.23
CA ALA A 10 9.14 4.86 -0.80
C ALA A 10 9.22 5.03 -2.32
N ASP A 11 10.27 5.67 -2.82
CA ASP A 11 10.48 5.83 -4.27
C ASP A 11 10.55 4.47 -4.97
N ARG A 12 11.28 3.54 -4.39
CA ARG A 12 11.43 2.21 -4.97
C ARG A 12 10.12 1.41 -4.97
N LEU A 13 9.34 1.52 -3.89
CA LEU A 13 8.00 0.93 -3.81
C LEU A 13 7.06 1.52 -4.86
N VAL A 14 7.08 2.83 -5.02
CA VAL A 14 6.27 3.54 -6.02
C VAL A 14 6.64 3.10 -7.43
N ASP A 15 7.92 2.97 -7.74
CA ASP A 15 8.37 2.51 -9.06
C ASP A 15 7.77 1.13 -9.40
N GLY A 16 7.82 0.19 -8.47
CA GLY A 16 7.24 -1.13 -8.67
C GLY A 16 5.72 -1.11 -8.79
N ALA A 17 5.06 -0.36 -7.93
CA ALA A 17 3.60 -0.26 -7.95
C ALA A 17 3.09 0.40 -9.24
N THR A 18 3.69 1.50 -9.66
CA THR A 18 3.28 2.21 -10.88
C THR A 18 3.56 1.40 -12.13
N ALA A 19 4.67 0.67 -12.18
CA ALA A 19 4.95 -0.24 -13.30
C ALA A 19 3.89 -1.33 -13.42
N ALA A 20 3.49 -1.94 -12.30
CA ALA A 20 2.44 -2.96 -12.30
C ALA A 20 1.08 -2.39 -12.71
N LEU A 21 0.74 -1.19 -12.26
CA LEU A 21 -0.50 -0.52 -12.66
C LEU A 21 -0.51 -0.21 -14.16
N ASP A 22 0.58 0.35 -14.67
CA ASP A 22 0.71 0.66 -16.10
C ASP A 22 0.60 -0.59 -16.97
N GLN A 23 1.22 -1.69 -16.57
CA GLN A 23 1.17 -2.96 -17.29
C GLN A 23 -0.26 -3.53 -17.38
N ASN A 24 -1.11 -3.17 -16.45
CA ASN A 24 -2.51 -3.61 -16.39
C ASN A 24 -3.49 -2.55 -16.92
N GLY A 25 -3.00 -1.46 -17.51
CA GLY A 25 -3.83 -0.42 -18.09
C GLY A 25 -4.59 0.43 -17.05
N ALA A 26 -4.20 0.39 -15.80
CA ALA A 26 -4.83 1.15 -14.74
C ALA A 26 -4.34 2.59 -14.74
N ARG A 27 -5.25 3.53 -14.60
CA ARG A 27 -4.91 4.94 -14.35
C ARG A 27 -4.81 5.15 -12.85
N PHE A 28 -3.86 6.00 -12.43
CA PHE A 28 -3.64 6.22 -11.01
C PHE A 28 -3.24 7.66 -10.72
N ILE A 29 -3.45 8.07 -9.49
CA ILE A 29 -2.83 9.28 -8.93
C ILE A 29 -2.02 8.90 -7.70
N ARG A 30 -1.02 9.71 -7.39
CA ARG A 30 -0.14 9.54 -6.24
C ARG A 30 -0.53 10.53 -5.16
N VAL A 31 -0.63 10.06 -3.93
CA VAL A 31 -0.89 10.89 -2.75
C VAL A 31 0.12 10.54 -1.67
N SER A 32 0.82 11.53 -1.17
CA SER A 32 1.85 11.36 -0.13
C SER A 32 1.28 11.62 1.26
N VAL A 33 1.75 10.84 2.23
CA VAL A 33 1.50 11.04 3.65
C VAL A 33 2.83 10.97 4.40
N PRO A 34 2.93 11.51 5.64
CA PRO A 34 4.20 11.52 6.36
C PRO A 34 4.72 10.13 6.73
N GLY A 35 3.90 9.27 7.31
CA GLY A 35 4.30 7.96 7.81
C GLY A 35 3.25 6.90 7.60
N VAL A 36 3.58 5.67 8.00
CA VAL A 36 2.70 4.51 7.74
C VAL A 36 1.39 4.57 8.53
N LEU A 37 1.37 5.23 9.69
CA LEU A 37 0.15 5.33 10.49
C LEU A 37 -0.90 6.26 9.87
N GLU A 38 -0.49 7.16 8.96
CA GLU A 38 -1.42 8.04 8.24
C GLU A 38 -2.03 7.39 7.01
N LEU A 39 -1.48 6.25 6.55
CA LEU A 39 -2.00 5.55 5.36
C LEU A 39 -3.46 5.11 5.52
N PRO A 40 -3.86 4.45 6.63
CA PRO A 40 -5.25 4.04 6.78
C PRO A 40 -6.22 5.22 6.80
N ALA A 41 -5.87 6.32 7.48
CA ALA A 41 -6.69 7.52 7.53
C ALA A 41 -6.86 8.15 6.14
N ALA A 42 -5.78 8.28 5.38
CA ALA A 42 -5.82 8.85 4.04
C ALA A 42 -6.68 8.01 3.09
N ILE A 43 -6.55 6.69 3.15
CA ILE A 43 -7.36 5.77 2.33
C ILE A 43 -8.82 5.85 2.73
N ALA A 44 -9.12 5.87 4.03
CA ALA A 44 -10.49 5.99 4.51
C ALA A 44 -11.15 7.29 4.06
N MET A 45 -10.43 8.40 4.12
CA MET A 45 -10.92 9.70 3.63
C MET A 45 -11.23 9.64 2.13
N ALA A 46 -10.32 9.08 1.35
CA ALA A 46 -10.52 8.95 -0.09
C ALA A 46 -11.69 8.01 -0.44
N ALA A 47 -11.79 6.88 0.25
CA ALA A 47 -12.85 5.89 0.00
C ALA A 47 -14.24 6.38 0.38
N ARG A 48 -14.33 7.23 1.39
CA ARG A 48 -15.59 7.83 1.84
C ARG A 48 -15.89 9.19 1.22
N GLY A 49 -14.97 9.70 0.42
CA GLY A 49 -15.11 10.98 -0.26
C GLY A 49 -16.06 10.91 -1.46
N PRO A 50 -16.31 12.06 -2.10
CA PRO A 50 -17.31 12.13 -3.20
C PRO A 50 -16.86 11.42 -4.48
N ARG A 51 -15.56 11.12 -4.61
CA ARG A 51 -14.98 10.50 -5.81
C ARG A 51 -14.06 9.35 -5.41
N PRO A 52 -14.59 8.25 -4.88
CA PRO A 52 -13.76 7.12 -4.51
C PRO A 52 -13.11 6.49 -5.75
N PHE A 53 -11.93 5.93 -5.54
CA PHE A 53 -11.23 5.14 -6.57
C PHE A 53 -11.71 3.69 -6.55
N ASP A 54 -11.45 2.97 -7.64
CA ASP A 54 -11.76 1.54 -7.72
C ASP A 54 -10.90 0.70 -6.77
N ALA A 55 -9.67 1.16 -6.51
CA ALA A 55 -8.75 0.49 -5.60
C ALA A 55 -7.72 1.47 -5.04
N TYR A 56 -7.05 1.05 -3.98
CA TYR A 56 -6.00 1.80 -3.31
C TYR A 56 -4.77 0.93 -3.12
N VAL A 57 -3.59 1.54 -3.18
CA VAL A 57 -2.33 0.86 -2.87
C VAL A 57 -1.65 1.64 -1.75
N ALA A 58 -1.37 0.97 -0.64
CA ALA A 58 -0.68 1.55 0.50
C ALA A 58 0.80 1.15 0.44
N LEU A 59 1.69 2.13 0.39
CA LEU A 59 3.13 1.92 0.27
C LEU A 59 3.85 2.65 1.41
N GLY A 60 4.77 1.98 2.06
CA GLY A 60 5.56 2.57 3.12
C GLY A 60 6.51 1.57 3.75
N CYS A 61 7.32 2.05 4.69
CA CYS A 61 8.34 1.24 5.32
C CYS A 61 8.52 1.61 6.78
N VAL A 62 8.65 0.59 7.62
CA VAL A 62 9.09 0.70 9.00
C VAL A 62 10.47 0.06 9.10
N LEU A 63 11.44 0.78 9.62
CA LEU A 63 12.80 0.28 9.80
C LEU A 63 13.12 0.06 11.26
N GLY A 64 13.92 -0.98 11.50
CA GLY A 64 14.47 -1.31 12.80
C GLY A 64 13.88 -2.59 13.38
N GLY A 65 14.51 -3.04 14.46
CA GLY A 65 14.05 -4.15 15.29
C GLY A 65 13.47 -3.64 16.59
N GLY A 66 12.76 -4.52 17.29
CA GLY A 66 12.24 -4.24 18.62
C GLY A 66 10.79 -3.81 18.65
N ALA A 67 10.33 -3.50 19.86
CA ALA A 67 8.90 -3.35 20.14
C ALA A 67 8.25 -2.16 19.43
N VAL A 68 8.96 -1.04 19.30
CA VAL A 68 8.40 0.17 18.66
C VAL A 68 8.16 -0.08 17.18
N ALA A 69 9.16 -0.59 16.46
CA ALA A 69 9.02 -0.90 15.03
C ALA A 69 7.94 -1.94 14.80
N ASP A 70 7.92 -3.02 15.57
CA ASP A 70 6.91 -4.06 15.49
C ASP A 70 5.51 -3.50 15.69
N THR A 71 5.33 -2.63 16.70
CA THR A 71 4.04 -2.02 17.00
C THR A 71 3.56 -1.12 15.86
N LEU A 72 4.43 -0.25 15.34
CA LEU A 72 4.10 0.62 14.22
C LEU A 72 3.64 -0.18 13.00
N TYR A 73 4.39 -1.20 12.66
CA TYR A 73 4.08 -2.07 11.53
C TYR A 73 2.73 -2.79 11.72
N ARG A 74 2.55 -3.42 12.88
CA ARG A 74 1.33 -4.17 13.19
C ARG A 74 0.10 -3.29 13.19
N GLU A 75 0.18 -2.11 13.81
CA GLU A 75 -0.94 -1.17 13.86
C GLU A 75 -1.32 -0.65 12.48
N ALA A 76 -0.34 -0.31 11.64
CA ALA A 76 -0.61 0.11 10.27
C ALA A 76 -1.29 -1.01 9.47
N CYS A 77 -0.74 -2.22 9.51
CA CYS A 77 -1.30 -3.37 8.79
C CYS A 77 -2.67 -3.77 9.31
N ARG A 78 -2.89 -3.74 10.63
CA ARG A 78 -4.18 -4.03 11.23
C ARG A 78 -5.26 -3.06 10.76
N ALA A 79 -4.95 -1.77 10.78
CA ALA A 79 -5.89 -0.75 10.33
C ALA A 79 -6.20 -0.86 8.83
N LEU A 80 -5.20 -1.16 8.00
CA LEU A 80 -5.41 -1.40 6.57
C LEU A 80 -6.28 -2.64 6.33
N THR A 81 -6.00 -3.73 7.03
CA THR A 81 -6.81 -4.96 6.95
C THR A 81 -8.25 -4.70 7.36
N GLN A 82 -8.45 -3.90 8.41
CA GLN A 82 -9.79 -3.54 8.87
C GLN A 82 -10.58 -2.77 7.79
N LEU A 83 -9.94 -1.84 7.08
CA LEU A 83 -10.56 -1.17 5.93
C LEU A 83 -10.97 -2.17 4.85
N GLY A 84 -10.12 -3.16 4.59
CA GLY A 84 -10.42 -4.23 3.63
C GLY A 84 -11.66 -5.02 4.02
N THR A 85 -11.82 -5.36 5.30
CA THR A 85 -13.02 -6.07 5.78
C THR A 85 -14.28 -5.23 5.71
N GLN A 86 -14.15 -3.91 5.61
CA GLN A 86 -15.26 -2.97 5.42
C GLN A 86 -15.56 -2.71 3.94
N GLY A 87 -14.92 -3.43 3.03
CA GLY A 87 -15.18 -3.35 1.61
C GLY A 87 -14.29 -2.37 0.84
N VAL A 88 -13.27 -1.79 1.47
CA VAL A 88 -12.30 -0.95 0.76
C VAL A 88 -11.31 -1.87 0.03
N VAL A 89 -11.24 -1.75 -1.28
CA VAL A 89 -10.31 -2.51 -2.11
C VAL A 89 -8.92 -1.89 -1.99
N LEU A 90 -8.00 -2.60 -1.36
CA LEU A 90 -6.64 -2.09 -1.20
C LEU A 90 -5.59 -3.21 -1.23
N GLY A 91 -4.40 -2.85 -1.71
CA GLY A 91 -3.21 -3.67 -1.61
C GLY A 91 -2.25 -3.07 -0.57
N ASN A 92 -1.68 -3.92 0.28
CA ASN A 92 -0.79 -3.49 1.35
C ASN A 92 0.67 -3.75 0.96
N GLY A 93 1.40 -2.67 0.72
CA GLY A 93 2.84 -2.66 0.45
C GLY A 93 3.65 -2.02 1.57
N VAL A 94 3.16 -2.06 2.79
CA VAL A 94 3.92 -1.60 3.96
C VAL A 94 4.94 -2.67 4.36
N LEU A 95 6.21 -2.26 4.46
CA LEU A 95 7.33 -3.14 4.78
C LEU A 95 7.77 -2.98 6.22
N LEU A 96 8.27 -4.07 6.81
CA LEU A 96 9.07 -4.06 8.02
C LEU A 96 10.42 -4.67 7.67
N ALA A 97 11.50 -3.93 7.88
CA ALA A 97 12.85 -4.39 7.61
C ALA A 97 13.83 -3.93 8.71
N ALA A 98 14.90 -4.69 8.89
CA ALA A 98 15.90 -4.38 9.90
C ALA A 98 16.63 -3.05 9.64
N ASP A 99 16.90 -2.76 8.38
CA ASP A 99 17.60 -1.56 7.92
C ASP A 99 17.18 -1.16 6.50
N GLU A 100 17.71 -0.03 6.02
CA GLU A 100 17.39 0.47 4.70
C GLU A 100 17.82 -0.49 3.59
N SER A 101 18.97 -1.15 3.73
CA SER A 101 19.46 -2.11 2.74
C SER A 101 18.48 -3.27 2.56
N ALA A 102 18.00 -3.85 3.66
CA ALA A 102 17.01 -4.92 3.62
C ALA A 102 15.68 -4.43 3.01
N ALA A 103 15.25 -3.23 3.37
CA ALA A 103 14.04 -2.63 2.80
C ALA A 103 14.17 -2.38 1.30
N MET A 104 15.32 -1.91 0.84
CA MET A 104 15.57 -1.68 -0.59
C MET A 104 15.56 -2.99 -1.38
N ALA A 105 16.03 -4.08 -0.81
CA ALA A 105 15.96 -5.40 -1.45
C ALA A 105 14.49 -5.85 -1.61
N LEU A 106 13.67 -5.68 -0.58
CA LEU A 106 12.25 -6.01 -0.62
C LEU A 106 11.49 -5.14 -1.64
N ALA A 107 11.78 -3.85 -1.68
CA ALA A 107 11.15 -2.91 -2.60
C ALA A 107 11.65 -3.08 -4.05
N GLY A 108 12.90 -3.49 -4.23
CA GLY A 108 13.55 -3.67 -5.53
C GLY A 108 13.34 -5.07 -6.11
N GLU A 109 14.22 -6.01 -5.80
CA GLU A 109 14.18 -7.37 -6.36
C GLU A 109 12.90 -8.12 -6.04
N SER A 110 12.45 -8.05 -4.80
CA SER A 110 11.20 -8.72 -4.39
C SER A 110 9.95 -8.02 -4.86
N ASP A 111 10.07 -6.79 -5.35
CA ASP A 111 8.98 -6.01 -5.95
C ASP A 111 7.73 -5.91 -5.06
N ALA A 112 7.93 -5.58 -3.80
CA ALA A 112 6.82 -5.48 -2.85
C ALA A 112 5.75 -4.45 -3.27
N GLY A 113 6.16 -3.33 -3.89
CA GLY A 113 5.23 -2.35 -4.43
C GLY A 113 4.38 -2.91 -5.56
N GLY A 114 5.00 -3.63 -6.49
CA GLY A 114 4.30 -4.30 -7.58
C GLY A 114 3.33 -5.37 -7.06
N ASP A 115 3.74 -6.15 -6.06
CA ASP A 115 2.87 -7.15 -5.43
C ASP A 115 1.63 -6.50 -4.80
N ALA A 116 1.81 -5.38 -4.11
CA ALA A 116 0.70 -4.64 -3.51
C ALA A 116 -0.27 -4.11 -4.58
N ALA A 117 0.25 -3.57 -5.67
CA ALA A 117 -0.56 -3.09 -6.78
C ALA A 117 -1.36 -4.24 -7.42
N ARG A 118 -0.71 -5.38 -7.66
CA ARG A 118 -1.39 -6.56 -8.21
C ARG A 118 -2.46 -7.10 -7.28
N ALA A 119 -2.23 -7.09 -5.97
CA ALA A 119 -3.24 -7.47 -4.98
C ALA A 119 -4.47 -6.56 -5.06
N ALA A 120 -4.27 -5.26 -5.15
CA ALA A 120 -5.36 -4.29 -5.29
C ALA A 120 -6.16 -4.53 -6.58
N LEU A 121 -5.48 -4.75 -7.71
CA LEU A 121 -6.12 -5.04 -9.00
C LEU A 121 -6.92 -6.34 -8.95
N ASN A 122 -6.37 -7.38 -8.34
CA ASN A 122 -7.07 -8.65 -8.18
C ASN A 122 -8.34 -8.52 -7.35
N LEU A 123 -8.30 -7.76 -6.26
CA LEU A 123 -9.47 -7.51 -5.43
C LEU A 123 -10.52 -6.67 -6.16
N ALA A 124 -10.10 -5.67 -6.96
CA ALA A 124 -11.02 -4.88 -7.76
C ALA A 124 -11.77 -5.76 -8.77
N THR A 125 -11.05 -6.64 -9.46
CA THR A 125 -11.62 -7.62 -10.38
C THR A 125 -12.56 -8.59 -9.67
N LEU A 126 -12.15 -9.08 -8.49
CA LEU A 126 -13.00 -9.97 -7.70
C LEU A 126 -14.32 -9.28 -7.31
N ARG A 127 -14.25 -8.01 -6.87
CA ARG A 127 -15.45 -7.24 -6.53
C ARG A 127 -16.41 -7.16 -7.71
N GLU A 128 -15.91 -6.88 -8.91
CA GLU A 128 -16.73 -6.84 -10.12
C GLU A 128 -17.38 -8.19 -10.41
N ARG A 129 -16.61 -9.28 -10.28
CA ARG A 129 -17.14 -10.63 -10.50
C ARG A 129 -18.22 -10.98 -9.49
N LEU A 130 -18.01 -10.65 -8.22
CA LEU A 130 -19.00 -10.91 -7.15
C LEU A 130 -20.28 -10.12 -7.38
N ALA A 131 -20.20 -8.92 -7.94
CA ALA A 131 -21.38 -8.10 -8.25
C ALA A 131 -22.25 -8.71 -9.36
N LEU A 132 -21.73 -9.65 -10.15
CA LEU A 132 -22.48 -10.33 -11.23
C LEU A 132 -23.15 -11.62 -10.74
N LEU A 133 -22.88 -12.06 -9.54
CA LEU A 133 -23.51 -13.25 -8.98
C LEU A 133 -24.88 -12.93 -8.40
#